data_4436c68cc10aca80e0c08abf6e8beff8
#
_entry.id   4436c68cc10aca80e0c08abf6e8beff8
#
_cell.length_a   1.000
_cell.length_b   1.000
_cell.length_c   1.000
_cell.angle_alpha   90.00
_cell.angle_beta   90.00
_cell.angle_gamma   90.00
#
_symmetry.space_group_name_H-M   'P 1'
#
loop_
_entity.id
_entity.type
_entity.pdbx_description
1 polymer ?
#
loop_
_entity_poly.entity_id
_entity_poly.type
_entity_poly.pdbx_seq_one_letter_code
_entity_poly.pdbx_strand_id
1 'polypeptide(L)'
;EHLQWSDRGWPAFSIYQPVFDAAVAEGLTLRAGDLDRQTIRAIGENGLDALSEAEIERLSLRLEVPAEQADALAETIRTAHCGLMPEGAIGAMATVQRARDGALADALVDAAKESGSAVLIAGSGHVRKDRGVPNILAERDPDAATVAVQMVEVSDGEAEAADYGLTSDAPAPYDYTIFTPRNDIADPCEALRARMGQADQ
;
A
#
# COMPACT_ATOMS: atom_id res chain seq x y z
N GLU A 1 -22.69 -2.47 5.11
CA GLU A 1 -23.26 -1.27 4.43
C GLU A 1 -22.41 -0.02 4.70
N HIS A 2 -21.97 0.27 5.93
CA HIS A 2 -21.23 1.50 6.25
C HIS A 2 -19.84 1.61 5.61
N LEU A 3 -19.17 0.51 5.30
CA LEU A 3 -17.84 0.50 4.69
C LEU A 3 -17.88 0.78 3.18
N GLN A 4 -19.04 0.73 2.53
CA GLN A 4 -19.16 0.86 1.06
C GLN A 4 -18.16 -0.03 0.31
N TRP A 5 -17.95 -1.24 0.82
CA TRP A 5 -16.86 -2.13 0.40
C TRP A 5 -16.85 -2.39 -1.11
N SER A 6 -18.00 -2.75 -1.67
CA SER A 6 -18.18 -3.03 -3.09
C SER A 6 -17.87 -1.82 -3.99
N ASP A 7 -18.15 -0.60 -3.49
CA ASP A 7 -18.00 0.63 -4.27
C ASP A 7 -16.54 1.13 -4.29
N ARG A 8 -15.67 0.51 -3.48
CA ARG A 8 -14.25 0.89 -3.36
C ARG A 8 -13.31 0.09 -4.24
N GLY A 9 -13.84 -0.85 -5.04
CA GLY A 9 -13.03 -1.69 -5.92
C GLY A 9 -12.23 -2.77 -5.20
N TRP A 10 -12.55 -3.06 -3.93
CA TRP A 10 -11.95 -4.15 -3.19
C TRP A 10 -12.50 -5.51 -3.67
N PRO A 11 -11.71 -6.60 -3.56
CA PRO A 11 -12.22 -7.96 -3.75
C PRO A 11 -13.39 -8.26 -2.83
N ALA A 12 -14.09 -9.37 -3.05
CA ALA A 12 -15.23 -9.76 -2.22
C ALA A 12 -14.88 -9.74 -0.73
N PHE A 13 -15.73 -9.14 0.10
CA PHE A 13 -15.48 -9.02 1.56
C PHE A 13 -15.23 -10.38 2.22
N SER A 14 -15.84 -11.45 1.70
CA SER A 14 -15.65 -12.81 2.21
C SER A 14 -14.18 -13.27 2.25
N ILE A 15 -13.31 -12.69 1.42
CA ILE A 15 -11.85 -12.97 1.44
C ILE A 15 -11.21 -12.40 2.71
N TYR A 16 -11.68 -11.23 3.16
CA TYR A 16 -11.14 -10.54 4.33
C TYR A 16 -11.90 -10.88 5.62
N GLN A 17 -13.10 -11.42 5.50
CA GLN A 17 -13.97 -11.72 6.64
C GLN A 17 -13.26 -12.51 7.76
N PRO A 18 -12.47 -13.56 7.48
CA PRO A 18 -11.78 -14.30 8.54
C PRO A 18 -10.85 -13.44 9.40
N VAL A 19 -10.22 -12.42 8.80
CA VAL A 19 -9.36 -11.49 9.54
C VAL A 19 -10.18 -10.59 10.46
N PHE A 20 -11.32 -10.09 9.97
CA PHE A 20 -12.24 -9.29 10.78
C PHE A 20 -12.85 -10.11 11.92
N ASP A 21 -13.27 -11.34 11.63
CA ASP A 21 -13.84 -12.24 12.63
C ASP A 21 -12.82 -12.56 13.73
N ALA A 22 -11.56 -12.83 13.37
CA ALA A 22 -10.49 -13.04 14.33
C ALA A 22 -10.24 -11.81 15.21
N ALA A 23 -10.18 -10.62 14.61
CA ALA A 23 -9.98 -9.38 15.36
C ALA A 23 -11.13 -9.11 16.35
N VAL A 24 -12.37 -9.34 15.92
CA VAL A 24 -13.55 -9.17 16.77
C VAL A 24 -13.58 -10.22 17.89
N ALA A 25 -13.25 -11.48 17.61
CA ALA A 25 -13.21 -12.55 18.60
C ALA A 25 -12.18 -12.28 19.72
N GLU A 26 -11.04 -11.67 19.36
CA GLU A 26 -10.00 -11.26 20.30
C GLU A 26 -10.24 -9.89 20.95
N GLY A 27 -11.36 -9.24 20.65
CA GLY A 27 -11.70 -7.93 21.20
C GLY A 27 -10.81 -6.78 20.72
N LEU A 28 -10.18 -6.93 19.55
CA LEU A 28 -9.33 -5.90 18.96
C LEU A 28 -10.15 -4.75 18.39
N THR A 29 -9.66 -3.52 18.57
CA THR A 29 -10.26 -2.34 17.96
C THR A 29 -9.86 -2.26 16.48
N LEU A 30 -10.87 -2.18 15.60
CA LEU A 30 -10.67 -2.01 14.15
C LEU A 30 -10.74 -0.52 13.79
N ARG A 31 -9.80 -0.06 12.98
CA ARG A 31 -9.71 1.34 12.52
C ARG A 31 -9.47 1.40 11.02
N ALA A 32 -10.04 2.41 10.37
CA ALA A 32 -9.66 2.79 9.02
C ALA A 32 -8.42 3.68 9.09
N GLY A 33 -7.41 3.37 8.28
CA GLY A 33 -6.13 4.11 8.28
C GLY A 33 -5.84 4.92 7.02
N ASP A 34 -6.61 4.70 5.95
CA ASP A 34 -6.34 5.35 4.65
C ASP A 34 -7.01 6.73 4.54
N LEU A 35 -6.54 7.53 3.59
CA LEU A 35 -7.16 8.79 3.21
C LEU A 35 -8.54 8.56 2.57
N ASP A 36 -9.41 9.55 2.71
CA ASP A 36 -10.68 9.55 1.99
C ASP A 36 -10.50 9.77 0.48
N ARG A 37 -11.51 9.38 -0.30
CA ARG A 37 -11.46 9.46 -1.77
C ARG A 37 -11.32 10.89 -2.31
N GLN A 38 -11.89 11.87 -1.63
CA GLN A 38 -11.83 13.26 -2.06
C GLN A 38 -10.41 13.80 -1.92
N THR A 39 -9.76 13.52 -0.79
CA THR A 39 -8.36 13.89 -0.53
C THR A 39 -7.43 13.18 -1.52
N ILE A 40 -7.61 11.88 -1.75
CA ILE A 40 -6.82 11.12 -2.75
C ILE A 40 -6.94 11.74 -4.14
N ARG A 41 -8.16 12.07 -4.57
CA ARG A 41 -8.41 12.71 -5.86
C ARG A 41 -7.76 14.10 -5.95
N ALA A 42 -7.94 14.93 -4.91
CA ALA A 42 -7.36 16.26 -4.87
C ALA A 42 -5.82 16.23 -4.99
N ILE A 43 -5.16 15.32 -4.30
CA ILE A 43 -3.71 15.11 -4.42
C ILE A 43 -3.34 14.63 -5.83
N GLY A 44 -4.10 13.72 -6.41
CA GLY A 44 -3.87 13.24 -7.78
C GLY A 44 -3.98 14.33 -8.84
N GLU A 45 -4.88 15.29 -8.65
CA GLU A 45 -5.13 16.40 -9.58
C GLU A 45 -4.19 17.60 -9.36
N ASN A 46 -3.85 17.93 -8.12
CA ASN A 46 -3.16 19.17 -7.75
C ASN A 46 -1.83 18.93 -7.00
N GLY A 47 -1.43 17.68 -6.80
CA GLY A 47 -0.20 17.38 -6.06
C GLY A 47 -0.28 17.86 -4.61
N LEU A 48 0.84 18.34 -4.09
CA LEU A 48 0.93 18.85 -2.71
C LEU A 48 0.15 20.14 -2.49
N ASP A 49 -0.19 20.88 -3.53
CA ASP A 49 -0.99 22.10 -3.43
C ASP A 49 -2.43 21.83 -2.94
N ALA A 50 -2.86 20.57 -2.98
CA ALA A 50 -4.13 20.13 -2.42
C ALA A 50 -4.13 20.05 -0.87
N LEU A 51 -2.96 20.14 -0.23
CA LEU A 51 -2.77 19.94 1.20
C LEU A 51 -2.27 21.21 1.87
N SER A 52 -2.68 21.41 3.12
CA SER A 52 -2.07 22.41 3.98
C SER A 52 -0.66 21.99 4.42
N GLU A 53 0.17 22.98 4.83
CA GLU A 53 1.50 22.70 5.38
C GLU A 53 1.46 21.73 6.57
N ALA A 54 0.44 21.83 7.41
CA ALA A 54 0.25 20.92 8.54
C ALA A 54 -0.04 19.48 8.10
N GLU A 55 -0.78 19.30 7.01
CA GLU A 55 -1.05 17.97 6.43
C GLU A 55 0.19 17.40 5.74
N ILE A 56 0.95 18.22 5.01
CA ILE A 56 2.21 17.81 4.38
C ILE A 56 3.18 17.30 5.44
N GLU A 57 3.30 18.01 6.55
CA GLU A 57 4.16 17.61 7.68
C GLU A 57 3.63 16.33 8.35
N ARG A 58 2.34 16.31 8.69
CA ARG A 58 1.69 15.15 9.30
C ARG A 58 1.83 13.89 8.47
N LEU A 59 1.68 13.99 7.14
CA LEU A 59 1.81 12.89 6.21
C LEU A 59 3.27 12.56 5.84
N SER A 60 4.25 13.23 6.45
CA SER A 60 5.70 13.04 6.20
C SER A 60 6.09 13.18 4.72
N LEU A 61 5.39 14.04 3.98
CA LEU A 61 5.62 14.22 2.54
C LEU A 61 6.89 14.99 2.21
N ARG A 62 7.54 15.59 3.23
CA ARG A 62 8.84 16.24 3.11
C ARG A 62 10.02 15.29 3.29
N LEU A 63 9.78 14.03 3.71
CA LEU A 63 10.85 13.04 3.78
C LEU A 63 11.48 12.87 2.40
N GLU A 64 12.81 12.94 2.37
CA GLU A 64 13.56 12.71 1.15
C GLU A 64 13.41 11.25 0.70
N VAL A 65 13.16 11.06 -0.58
CA VAL A 65 13.11 9.75 -1.21
C VAL A 65 14.33 9.62 -2.11
N PRO A 66 15.25 8.68 -1.84
CA PRO A 66 16.35 8.42 -2.75
C PRO A 66 15.87 8.17 -4.18
N ALA A 67 16.60 8.67 -5.17
CA ALA A 67 16.22 8.57 -6.58
C ALA A 67 15.92 7.13 -7.01
N GLU A 68 16.73 6.16 -6.56
CA GLU A 68 16.52 4.74 -6.82
C GLU A 68 15.15 4.25 -6.29
N GLN A 69 14.73 4.70 -5.11
CA GLN A 69 13.44 4.34 -4.53
C GLN A 69 12.27 5.02 -5.26
N ALA A 70 12.47 6.25 -5.71
CA ALA A 70 11.49 6.96 -6.52
C ALA A 70 11.28 6.27 -7.88
N ASP A 71 12.35 5.87 -8.54
CA ASP A 71 12.32 5.12 -9.81
C ASP A 71 11.66 3.74 -9.62
N ALA A 72 12.01 3.02 -8.55
CA ALA A 72 11.40 1.74 -8.22
C ALA A 72 9.89 1.85 -7.91
N LEU A 73 9.46 2.94 -7.27
CA LEU A 73 8.05 3.23 -7.05
C LEU A 73 7.33 3.51 -8.38
N ALA A 74 7.93 4.34 -9.24
CA ALA A 74 7.39 4.64 -10.56
C ALA A 74 7.20 3.37 -11.41
N GLU A 75 8.18 2.46 -11.40
CA GLU A 75 8.08 1.18 -12.10
C GLU A 75 7.02 0.27 -11.50
N THR A 76 6.91 0.22 -10.17
CA THR A 76 5.83 -0.50 -9.49
C THR A 76 4.45 0.02 -9.92
N ILE A 77 4.29 1.34 -10.05
CA ILE A 77 3.04 1.96 -10.50
C ILE A 77 2.74 1.57 -11.96
N ARG A 78 3.74 1.63 -12.85
CA ARG A 78 3.56 1.20 -14.26
C ARG A 78 3.09 -0.25 -14.36
N THR A 79 3.77 -1.14 -13.66
CA THR A 79 3.47 -2.57 -13.66
C THR A 79 2.09 -2.86 -13.09
N ALA A 80 1.75 -2.26 -11.94
CA ALA A 80 0.43 -2.43 -11.31
C ALA A 80 -0.73 -1.92 -12.16
N HIS A 81 -0.46 -0.99 -13.09
CA HIS A 81 -1.43 -0.47 -14.05
C HIS A 81 -1.23 -1.03 -15.46
N CYS A 82 -0.45 -2.12 -15.60
CA CYS A 82 -0.27 -2.84 -16.87
C CYS A 82 0.31 -1.99 -18.01
N GLY A 83 1.08 -0.94 -17.67
CA GLY A 83 1.59 0.02 -18.66
C GLY A 83 0.52 0.88 -19.34
N LEU A 84 -0.72 0.84 -18.87
CA LEU A 84 -1.84 1.58 -19.47
C LEU A 84 -1.96 3.03 -18.95
N MET A 85 -1.23 3.35 -17.88
CA MET A 85 -1.24 4.70 -17.30
C MET A 85 -0.36 5.65 -18.13
N PRO A 86 -0.84 6.87 -18.43
CA PRO A 86 0.00 7.89 -19.08
C PRO A 86 1.22 8.23 -18.22
N GLU A 87 2.40 8.36 -18.83
CA GLU A 87 3.66 8.68 -18.12
C GLU A 87 3.55 9.96 -17.28
N GLY A 88 2.82 10.97 -17.77
CA GLY A 88 2.59 12.20 -17.02
C GLY A 88 1.79 12.04 -15.72
N ALA A 89 1.09 10.91 -15.53
CA ALA A 89 0.32 10.63 -14.33
C ALA A 89 1.12 9.87 -13.25
N ILE A 90 2.28 9.31 -13.60
CA ILE A 90 3.08 8.48 -12.69
C ILE A 90 3.52 9.28 -11.44
N GLY A 91 4.01 10.51 -11.62
CA GLY A 91 4.43 11.38 -10.52
C GLY A 91 3.29 11.73 -9.56
N ALA A 92 2.10 12.04 -10.10
CA ALA A 92 0.92 12.30 -9.29
C ALA A 92 0.51 11.05 -8.48
N MET A 93 0.53 9.89 -9.10
CA MET A 93 0.22 8.63 -8.44
C MET A 93 1.25 8.28 -7.36
N ALA A 94 2.53 8.54 -7.59
CA ALA A 94 3.57 8.37 -6.57
C ALA A 94 3.34 9.30 -5.37
N THR A 95 2.92 10.54 -5.59
CA THR A 95 2.55 11.47 -4.51
C THR A 95 1.35 10.96 -3.72
N VAL A 96 0.31 10.46 -4.40
CA VAL A 96 -0.85 9.83 -3.77
C VAL A 96 -0.43 8.63 -2.91
N GLN A 97 0.42 7.75 -3.45
CA GLN A 97 0.91 6.58 -2.72
C GLN A 97 1.62 6.99 -1.43
N ARG A 98 2.52 7.96 -1.49
CA ARG A 98 3.24 8.48 -0.32
C ARG A 98 2.32 9.14 0.71
N ALA A 99 1.31 9.89 0.27
CA ALA A 99 0.33 10.50 1.16
C ALA A 99 -0.50 9.43 1.91
N ARG A 100 -0.87 8.36 1.23
CA ARG A 100 -1.54 7.21 1.84
C ARG A 100 -0.63 6.49 2.84
N ASP A 101 0.66 6.32 2.53
CA ASP A 101 1.64 5.75 3.48
C ASP A 101 1.72 6.60 4.75
N GLY A 102 1.73 7.93 4.61
CA GLY A 102 1.70 8.87 5.75
C GLY A 102 0.45 8.72 6.62
N ALA A 103 -0.73 8.60 6.01
CA ALA A 103 -1.99 8.41 6.72
C ALA A 103 -2.06 7.06 7.44
N LEU A 104 -1.59 6.00 6.79
CA LEU A 104 -1.50 4.66 7.38
C LEU A 104 -0.53 4.64 8.57
N ALA A 105 0.60 5.35 8.46
CA ALA A 105 1.56 5.51 9.55
C ALA A 105 0.93 6.24 10.75
N ASP A 106 0.19 7.32 10.52
CA ASP A 106 -0.54 8.04 11.58
C ASP A 106 -1.51 7.10 12.31
N ALA A 107 -2.36 6.41 11.56
CA ALA A 107 -3.35 5.50 12.12
C ALA A 107 -2.70 4.38 12.96
N LEU A 108 -1.55 3.87 12.50
CA LEU A 108 -0.80 2.82 13.20
C LEU A 108 -0.18 3.36 14.50
N VAL A 109 0.45 4.55 14.46
CA VAL A 109 1.03 5.21 15.63
C VAL A 109 -0.04 5.50 16.68
N ASP A 110 -1.18 6.04 16.26
CA ASP A 110 -2.27 6.37 17.17
C ASP A 110 -2.88 5.11 17.80
N ALA A 111 -3.06 4.04 17.02
CA ALA A 111 -3.51 2.77 17.55
C ALA A 111 -2.50 2.17 18.54
N ALA A 112 -1.20 2.24 18.25
CA ALA A 112 -0.16 1.72 19.12
C ALA A 112 -0.05 2.51 20.44
N LYS A 113 -0.22 3.85 20.41
CA LYS A 113 -0.26 4.67 21.62
C LYS A 113 -1.39 4.29 22.58
N GLU A 114 -2.54 3.91 22.02
CA GLU A 114 -3.71 3.54 22.82
C GLU A 114 -3.64 2.12 23.38
N SER A 115 -3.08 1.19 22.62
CA SER A 115 -3.13 -0.26 22.91
C SER A 115 -1.76 -0.88 23.24
N GLY A 116 -0.67 -0.11 23.15
CA GLY A 116 0.70 -0.60 23.33
C GLY A 116 1.27 -1.28 22.08
N SER A 117 0.43 -1.73 21.15
CA SER A 117 0.82 -2.31 19.87
C SER A 117 -0.30 -2.19 18.85
N ALA A 118 0.04 -2.23 17.55
CA ALA A 118 -0.94 -2.19 16.48
C ALA A 118 -0.50 -3.04 15.29
N VAL A 119 -1.46 -3.51 14.50
CA VAL A 119 -1.23 -4.26 13.27
C VAL A 119 -1.87 -3.50 12.12
N LEU A 120 -1.10 -3.25 11.06
CA LEU A 120 -1.58 -2.70 9.81
C LEU A 120 -1.75 -3.83 8.78
N ILE A 121 -2.91 -3.90 8.15
CA ILE A 121 -3.16 -4.75 6.98
C ILE A 121 -3.36 -3.83 5.78
N ALA A 122 -2.44 -3.89 4.83
CA ALA A 122 -2.44 -3.06 3.65
C ALA A 122 -1.87 -3.82 2.44
N GLY A 123 -1.94 -3.25 1.25
CA GLY A 123 -1.24 -3.79 0.09
C GLY A 123 0.27 -3.81 0.31
N SER A 124 0.96 -4.81 -0.26
CA SER A 124 2.40 -5.04 -0.04
C SER A 124 3.27 -3.81 -0.33
N GLY A 125 2.91 -2.97 -1.28
CA GLY A 125 3.62 -1.72 -1.57
C GLY A 125 3.67 -0.74 -0.39
N HIS A 126 2.64 -0.73 0.47
CA HIS A 126 2.57 0.14 1.66
C HIS A 126 3.42 -0.35 2.83
N VAL A 127 3.70 -1.65 2.91
CA VAL A 127 4.43 -2.24 4.06
C VAL A 127 5.92 -2.48 3.78
N ARG A 128 6.45 -1.88 2.71
CA ARG A 128 7.89 -1.94 2.39
C ARG A 128 8.71 -1.08 3.33
N LYS A 129 9.83 -1.63 3.82
CA LYS A 129 10.77 -0.95 4.74
C LYS A 129 11.59 0.14 4.05
N ASP A 130 11.79 0.03 2.74
CA ASP A 130 12.61 0.94 1.96
C ASP A 130 11.87 2.23 1.54
N ARG A 131 10.53 2.24 1.50
CA ARG A 131 9.75 3.39 1.02
C ARG A 131 8.30 3.50 1.51
N GLY A 132 7.80 2.53 2.26
CA GLY A 132 6.40 2.48 2.74
C GLY A 132 6.24 2.98 4.18
N VAL A 133 5.17 2.55 4.82
CA VAL A 133 4.85 2.89 6.22
C VAL A 133 6.01 2.63 7.19
N PRO A 134 6.71 1.47 7.14
CA PRO A 134 7.83 1.24 8.05
C PRO A 134 8.98 2.25 7.90
N ASN A 135 9.24 2.75 6.70
CA ASN A 135 10.23 3.81 6.48
C ASN A 135 9.82 5.11 7.19
N ILE A 136 8.55 5.49 7.09
CA ILE A 136 8.01 6.67 7.80
C ILE A 136 8.08 6.49 9.32
N LEU A 137 7.76 5.29 9.82
CA LEU A 137 7.83 5.00 11.25
C LEU A 137 9.26 5.09 11.79
N ALA A 138 10.23 4.56 11.05
CA ALA A 138 11.65 4.64 11.44
C ALA A 138 12.16 6.08 11.57
N GLU A 139 11.64 7.01 10.76
CA GLU A 139 11.98 8.44 10.88
C GLU A 139 11.24 9.13 12.02
N ARG A 140 9.99 8.75 12.29
CA ARG A 140 9.16 9.38 13.33
C ARG A 140 9.46 8.87 14.74
N ASP A 141 9.75 7.59 14.86
CA ASP A 141 10.01 6.91 16.11
C ASP A 141 11.08 5.81 15.89
N PRO A 142 12.36 6.17 15.88
CA PRO A 142 13.47 5.24 15.66
C PRO A 142 13.54 4.08 16.68
N ASP A 143 12.93 4.25 17.85
CA ASP A 143 12.91 3.25 18.91
C ASP A 143 11.72 2.28 18.79
N ALA A 144 10.78 2.55 17.88
CA ALA A 144 9.64 1.67 17.65
C ALA A 144 10.08 0.33 17.02
N ALA A 145 9.73 -0.77 17.67
CA ALA A 145 9.95 -2.09 17.10
C ALA A 145 8.89 -2.38 16.01
N THR A 146 9.31 -2.44 14.75
CA THR A 146 8.44 -2.73 13.62
C THR A 146 8.81 -4.04 12.95
N VAL A 147 7.81 -4.80 12.49
CA VAL A 147 7.97 -6.01 11.69
C VAL A 147 7.11 -5.89 10.45
N ALA A 148 7.72 -6.00 9.29
CA ALA A 148 7.06 -5.98 7.98
C ALA A 148 6.97 -7.40 7.40
N VAL A 149 5.75 -7.87 7.17
CA VAL A 149 5.47 -9.18 6.58
C VAL A 149 4.79 -8.99 5.23
N GLN A 150 5.35 -9.60 4.20
CA GLN A 150 4.74 -9.70 2.89
C GLN A 150 4.08 -11.07 2.71
N MET A 151 2.91 -11.11 2.10
CA MET A 151 2.30 -12.33 1.55
C MET A 151 2.35 -12.25 0.02
N VAL A 152 2.86 -13.29 -0.63
CA VAL A 152 3.03 -13.35 -2.09
C VAL A 152 2.37 -14.62 -2.61
N GLU A 153 1.48 -14.47 -3.58
CA GLU A 153 0.96 -15.61 -4.32
C GLU A 153 2.03 -16.13 -5.30
N VAL A 154 2.24 -17.44 -5.30
CA VAL A 154 3.21 -18.06 -6.21
C VAL A 154 2.69 -18.07 -7.64
N SER A 155 3.59 -17.87 -8.60
CA SER A 155 3.32 -17.95 -10.03
C SER A 155 3.79 -19.28 -10.61
N ASP A 156 3.12 -19.74 -11.66
CA ASP A 156 3.52 -20.96 -12.34
C ASP A 156 4.92 -20.80 -12.99
N GLY A 157 5.82 -21.73 -12.66
CA GLY A 157 7.19 -21.74 -13.15
C GLY A 157 8.17 -20.86 -12.37
N GLU A 158 7.71 -20.10 -11.37
CA GLU A 158 8.53 -19.27 -10.48
C GLU A 158 8.65 -20.00 -9.13
N ALA A 159 9.75 -20.70 -8.91
CA ALA A 159 9.95 -21.56 -7.74
C ALA A 159 10.96 -21.00 -6.74
N GLU A 160 11.77 -20.04 -7.17
CA GLU A 160 12.86 -19.50 -6.36
C GLU A 160 12.50 -18.12 -5.77
N ALA A 161 13.04 -17.82 -4.59
CA ALA A 161 12.79 -16.51 -3.96
C ALA A 161 13.25 -15.33 -4.84
N ALA A 162 14.28 -15.54 -5.65
CA ALA A 162 14.79 -14.55 -6.59
C ALA A 162 13.77 -14.16 -7.68
N ASP A 163 12.87 -15.06 -8.08
CA ASP A 163 11.82 -14.80 -9.05
C ASP A 163 10.84 -13.73 -8.55
N TYR A 164 10.79 -13.56 -7.21
CA TYR A 164 9.96 -12.56 -6.52
C TYR A 164 10.76 -11.35 -6.04
N GLY A 165 11.96 -11.14 -6.60
CA GLY A 165 12.82 -10.00 -6.27
C GLY A 165 13.50 -10.09 -4.89
N LEU A 166 13.52 -11.27 -4.28
CA LEU A 166 14.16 -11.53 -3.00
C LEU A 166 15.56 -12.11 -3.25
N THR A 167 16.54 -11.23 -3.38
CA THR A 167 17.94 -11.63 -3.60
C THR A 167 18.79 -11.35 -2.36
N SER A 168 19.93 -12.05 -2.24
CA SER A 168 20.89 -11.84 -1.15
C SER A 168 21.70 -10.55 -1.28
N ASP A 169 21.64 -9.90 -2.44
CA ASP A 169 22.56 -8.82 -2.81
C ASP A 169 22.03 -7.43 -2.43
N ALA A 170 20.76 -7.34 -2.00
CA ALA A 170 20.14 -6.11 -1.54
C ALA A 170 19.40 -6.33 -0.20
N PRO A 171 19.26 -5.28 0.63
CA PRO A 171 18.44 -5.35 1.83
C PRO A 171 17.00 -5.76 1.46
N ALA A 172 16.49 -6.79 2.12
CA ALA A 172 15.13 -7.23 1.90
C ALA A 172 14.14 -6.11 2.29
N PRO A 173 13.16 -5.79 1.43
CA PRO A 173 12.17 -4.74 1.71
C PRO A 173 11.16 -5.15 2.79
N TYR A 174 11.20 -6.39 3.25
CA TYR A 174 10.36 -6.96 4.31
C TYR A 174 11.20 -7.80 5.27
N ASP A 175 10.74 -7.98 6.50
CA ASP A 175 11.41 -8.88 7.45
C ASP A 175 11.07 -10.34 7.17
N TYR A 176 9.85 -10.60 6.70
CA TYR A 176 9.38 -11.93 6.31
C TYR A 176 8.58 -11.88 5.02
N THR A 177 8.73 -12.91 4.20
CA THR A 177 7.89 -13.19 3.04
C THR A 177 7.25 -14.55 3.19
N ILE A 178 5.92 -14.58 3.13
CA ILE A 178 5.12 -15.82 3.18
C ILE A 178 4.60 -16.08 1.78
N PHE A 179 5.02 -17.19 1.19
CA PHE A 179 4.50 -17.65 -0.10
C PHE A 179 3.18 -18.38 0.10
N THR A 180 2.17 -17.99 -0.65
CA THR A 180 0.84 -18.57 -0.59
C THR A 180 0.45 -19.18 -1.94
N PRO A 181 -0.43 -20.19 -1.95
CA PRO A 181 -1.02 -20.66 -3.19
C PRO A 181 -1.72 -19.54 -3.93
N ARG A 182 -1.66 -19.57 -5.25
CA ARG A 182 -2.39 -18.63 -6.11
C ARG A 182 -3.89 -18.85 -5.98
N ASN A 183 -4.64 -17.79 -5.69
CA ASN A 183 -6.08 -17.85 -5.50
C ASN A 183 -6.86 -17.61 -6.81
N ASP A 184 -6.32 -16.77 -7.69
CA ASP A 184 -6.92 -16.45 -8.99
C ASP A 184 -5.86 -16.57 -10.10
N ILE A 185 -6.21 -17.29 -11.16
CA ILE A 185 -5.37 -17.46 -12.35
C ILE A 185 -5.69 -16.44 -13.44
N ALA A 186 -6.71 -15.60 -13.26
CA ALA A 186 -7.07 -14.56 -14.22
C ALA A 186 -5.97 -13.50 -14.31
N ASP A 187 -5.66 -13.04 -15.53
CA ASP A 187 -4.74 -11.91 -15.71
C ASP A 187 -5.42 -10.61 -15.25
N PRO A 188 -4.92 -9.94 -14.18
CA PRO A 188 -5.49 -8.69 -13.71
C PRO A 188 -5.45 -7.59 -14.78
N CYS A 189 -4.52 -7.68 -15.72
CA CYS A 189 -4.40 -6.72 -16.81
C CYS A 189 -5.51 -6.87 -17.87
N GLU A 190 -6.05 -8.07 -18.09
CA GLU A 190 -7.22 -8.24 -18.95
C GLU A 190 -8.44 -7.55 -18.38
N ALA A 191 -8.69 -7.69 -17.08
CA ALA A 191 -9.79 -7.02 -16.40
C ALA A 191 -9.63 -5.48 -16.41
N LEU A 192 -8.41 -4.97 -16.30
CA LEU A 192 -8.13 -3.55 -16.38
C LEU A 192 -8.37 -3.00 -17.80
N ARG A 193 -7.86 -3.68 -18.84
CA ARG A 193 -8.09 -3.31 -20.26
C ARG A 193 -9.57 -3.28 -20.60
N ALA A 194 -10.34 -4.29 -20.16
CA ALA A 194 -11.77 -4.35 -20.40
C ALA A 194 -12.53 -3.15 -19.78
N ARG A 195 -12.15 -2.73 -18.57
CA ARG A 195 -12.76 -1.55 -17.92
C ARG A 195 -12.41 -0.24 -18.63
N MET A 196 -11.17 -0.08 -19.08
CA MET A 196 -10.75 1.12 -19.81
C MET A 196 -11.39 1.21 -21.19
N GLY A 197 -11.50 0.10 -21.92
CA GLY A 197 -12.19 0.07 -23.21
C GLY A 197 -13.71 0.32 -23.16
N GLN A 198 -14.33 0.19 -21.98
CA GLN A 198 -15.72 0.56 -21.75
C GLN A 198 -15.91 2.05 -21.40
N ALA A 199 -14.86 2.71 -20.90
CA ALA A 199 -14.91 4.12 -20.54
C ALA A 199 -14.79 5.05 -21.78
N ASP A 200 -14.30 4.53 -22.90
CA ASP A 200 -14.12 5.27 -24.17
C ASP A 200 -15.32 5.11 -25.13
N GLN A 201 -16.43 4.48 -24.70
CA GLN A 201 -17.68 4.35 -25.46
C GLN A 201 -18.80 5.20 -24.86
#